data_d8d11886e43470ce0df7101637d572eb
#
_entry.id   d8d11886e43470ce0df7101637d572eb
#
_cell.length_a   1.000
_cell.length_b   1.000
_cell.length_c   1.000
_cell.angle_alpha   90.00
_cell.angle_beta   90.00
_cell.angle_gamma   90.00
#
_symmetry.space_group_name_H-M   'P 1'
#
loop_
_entity.id
_entity.type
_entity.pdbx_description
1 polymer ?
#
loop_
_entity_poly.entity_id
_entity_poly.type
_entity_poly.pdbx_seq_one_letter_code
_entity_poly.pdbx_strand_id
1 'polypeptide(L)' 'MAAVKIIELIGTSSKSSDDAVRQALTEARTSLRNIKAVDVVSTGLRGDNLEEWRAHVRIAFLVERVSE' A
#
# COMPACT_ATOMS: atom_id res chain seq x y z
N MET A 1 -10.50 16.72 15.89
CA MET A 1 -9.47 17.01 14.88
C MET A 1 -9.04 15.75 14.17
N ALA A 2 -8.66 15.89 12.93
CA ALA A 2 -8.24 14.75 12.13
C ALA A 2 -7.00 15.13 11.34
N ALA A 3 -6.21 14.13 11.03
CA ALA A 3 -5.04 14.29 10.21
C ALA A 3 -4.95 13.11 9.26
N VAL A 4 -4.34 13.32 8.12
CA VAL A 4 -4.05 12.24 7.19
C VAL A 4 -2.59 11.85 7.39
N LYS A 5 -2.38 10.57 7.58
CA LYS A 5 -1.04 10.03 7.75
C LYS A 5 -0.73 9.15 6.56
N ILE A 6 0.52 9.15 6.15
CA ILE A 6 0.95 8.38 4.99
C ILE A 6 2.01 7.38 5.41
N ILE A 7 1.84 6.13 4.99
CA ILE A 7 2.86 5.11 5.13
C ILE A 7 3.17 4.55 3.76
N GLU A 8 4.30 3.87 3.65
CA GLU A 8 4.73 3.26 2.39
C GLU A 8 4.88 1.77 2.58
N LEU A 9 4.44 1.04 1.58
CA LEU A 9 4.53 -0.40 1.57
C LEU A 9 4.98 -0.87 0.19
N ILE A 10 5.54 -2.07 0.15
CA ILE A 10 5.85 -2.74 -1.10
C ILE A 10 5.03 -4.02 -1.14
N GLY A 11 4.16 -4.11 -2.15
CA GLY A 11 3.43 -5.34 -2.40
C GLY A 11 4.12 -6.16 -3.46
N THR A 12 3.94 -7.46 -3.40
CA THR A 12 4.54 -8.36 -4.38
C THR A 12 3.48 -9.29 -4.94
N SER A 13 3.70 -9.75 -6.16
CA SER A 13 2.76 -10.65 -6.81
C SER A 13 3.48 -11.41 -7.93
N SER A 14 3.07 -12.65 -8.12
CA SER A 14 3.53 -13.41 -9.27
C SER A 14 2.64 -13.21 -10.50
N LYS A 15 1.58 -12.40 -10.37
CA LYS A 15 0.57 -12.27 -11.41
C LYS A 15 0.67 -10.97 -12.19
N SER A 16 0.71 -9.83 -11.50
CA SER A 16 0.69 -8.54 -12.16
C SER A 16 1.06 -7.44 -11.20
N SER A 17 1.36 -6.27 -11.75
CA SER A 17 1.62 -5.09 -10.93
C SER A 17 0.35 -4.64 -10.21
N ASP A 18 -0.82 -4.76 -10.86
CA ASP A 18 -2.08 -4.42 -10.22
C ASP A 18 -2.33 -5.31 -9.00
N ASP A 19 -2.04 -6.60 -9.15
CA ASP A 19 -2.20 -7.52 -8.03
C ASP A 19 -1.22 -7.18 -6.92
N ALA A 20 -0.01 -6.76 -7.25
CA ALA A 20 0.98 -6.35 -6.25
C ALA A 20 0.45 -5.15 -5.44
N VAL A 21 -0.21 -4.20 -6.08
CA VAL A 21 -0.83 -3.08 -5.38
C VAL A 21 -1.90 -3.59 -4.43
N ARG A 22 -2.73 -4.51 -4.88
CA ARG A 22 -3.81 -5.06 -4.05
C ARG A 22 -3.27 -5.85 -2.88
N GLN A 23 -2.14 -6.55 -3.06
CA GLN A 23 -1.51 -7.27 -1.95
C GLN A 23 -1.04 -6.28 -0.87
N ALA A 24 -0.46 -5.15 -1.29
CA ALA A 24 -0.07 -4.12 -0.34
C ALA A 24 -1.28 -3.57 0.41
N LEU A 25 -2.38 -3.32 -0.30
CA LEU A 25 -3.59 -2.81 0.32
C LEU A 25 -4.18 -3.84 1.30
N THR A 26 -4.20 -5.10 0.91
CA THR A 26 -4.69 -6.17 1.79
C THR A 26 -3.90 -6.20 3.09
N GLU A 27 -2.58 -6.11 2.98
CA GLU A 27 -1.73 -6.09 4.17
C GLU A 27 -2.03 -4.87 5.04
N ALA A 28 -2.17 -3.70 4.41
CA ALA A 28 -2.44 -2.47 5.15
C ALA A 28 -3.77 -2.57 5.91
N ARG A 29 -4.77 -3.22 5.32
CA ARG A 29 -6.08 -3.35 5.95
C ARG A 29 -6.07 -4.21 7.19
N THR A 30 -5.03 -5.00 7.41
CA THR A 30 -4.96 -5.82 8.62
C THR A 30 -4.72 -4.97 9.86
N SER A 31 -4.13 -3.79 9.71
CA SER A 31 -3.78 -2.96 10.86
C SER A 31 -4.24 -1.51 10.77
N LEU A 32 -4.67 -1.06 9.59
CA LEU A 32 -5.07 0.32 9.41
C LEU A 32 -6.57 0.43 9.13
N ARG A 33 -7.15 1.51 9.65
CA ARG A 33 -8.55 1.84 9.40
C ARG A 33 -8.61 3.17 8.66
N ASN A 34 -9.73 3.40 8.01
CA ASN A 34 -10.00 4.68 7.36
C ASN A 34 -8.97 4.98 6.28
N ILE A 35 -8.62 3.96 5.49
CA ILE A 35 -7.73 4.17 4.35
C ILE A 35 -8.48 5.01 3.32
N LYS A 36 -7.86 6.11 2.90
CA LYS A 36 -8.48 7.06 1.99
C LYS A 36 -7.89 7.03 0.60
N ALA A 37 -6.63 6.64 0.47
CA ALA A 37 -6.00 6.63 -0.85
C ALA A 37 -4.85 5.62 -0.87
N VAL A 38 -4.63 5.06 -2.03
CA VAL A 38 -3.48 4.23 -2.32
C VAL A 38 -2.89 4.76 -3.62
N ASP A 39 -1.70 5.31 -3.54
CA ASP A 39 -1.03 5.87 -4.70
C ASP A 39 0.17 5.03 -5.06
N VAL A 40 0.32 4.70 -6.32
CA VAL A 40 1.45 3.92 -6.80
C VAL A 40 2.62 4.86 -7.04
N VAL A 41 3.72 4.62 -6.33
CA VAL A 41 4.96 5.38 -6.53
C VAL A 41 5.72 4.80 -7.71
N SER A 42 5.85 3.49 -7.75
CA SER A 42 6.55 2.80 -8.82
C SER A 42 6.18 1.34 -8.84
N THR A 43 6.38 0.72 -9.98
CA THR A 43 6.24 -0.73 -10.13
C THR A 43 7.50 -1.26 -10.78
N GLY A 44 7.75 -2.55 -10.61
CA GLY A 44 8.92 -3.15 -11.22
C GLY A 44 8.89 -4.67 -11.10
N LEU A 45 9.92 -5.27 -11.63
CA LEU A 45 10.10 -6.72 -11.58
C LEU A 45 11.34 -7.02 -10.76
N ARG A 46 11.29 -8.11 -10.02
CA ARG A 46 12.39 -8.58 -9.17
C ARG A 46 12.53 -10.09 -9.31
N GLY A 47 13.60 -10.60 -8.73
CA GLY A 47 13.89 -12.02 -8.75
C GLY A 47 14.86 -12.38 -9.85
N ASP A 48 15.45 -13.57 -9.74
CA ASP A 48 16.47 -14.00 -10.69
C ASP A 48 15.94 -14.06 -12.11
N ASN A 49 14.67 -14.42 -12.27
CA ASN A 49 14.05 -14.52 -13.58
C ASN A 49 13.12 -13.35 -13.88
N LEU A 50 13.14 -12.31 -13.02
CA LEU A 50 12.32 -11.11 -13.17
C LEU A 50 10.83 -11.47 -13.29
N GLU A 51 10.39 -12.38 -12.44
CA GLU A 51 9.01 -12.86 -12.48
C GLU A 51 8.17 -12.38 -11.30
N GLU A 52 8.80 -11.69 -10.36
CA GLU A 52 8.07 -11.15 -9.21
C GLU A 52 7.75 -9.69 -9.47
N TRP A 53 6.46 -9.40 -9.57
CA TRP A 53 5.99 -8.03 -9.68
C TRP A 53 6.09 -7.35 -8.32
N ARG A 54 6.53 -6.10 -8.32
CA ARG A 54 6.55 -5.28 -7.11
C ARG A 54 5.86 -3.97 -7.37
N ALA A 55 5.16 -3.50 -6.35
CA ALA A 55 4.53 -2.19 -6.39
C ALA A 55 4.88 -1.45 -5.11
N HIS A 56 5.51 -0.29 -5.26
CA HIS A 56 5.78 0.60 -4.14
C HIS A 56 4.62 1.56 -4.05
N VAL A 57 3.91 1.55 -2.95
CA VAL A 57 2.70 2.36 -2.80
C VAL A 57 2.77 3.22 -1.55
N ARG A 58 2.09 4.35 -1.63
CA ARG A 58 1.82 5.21 -0.48
C ARG A 58 0.37 5.06 -0.10
N ILE A 59 0.14 4.80 1.17
CA ILE A 59 -1.20 4.60 1.67
C ILE A 59 -1.52 5.74 2.62
N ALA A 60 -2.57 6.48 2.29
CA ALA A 60 -3.03 7.60 3.11
C ALA A 60 -4.23 7.12 3.92
N PHE A 61 -4.20 7.37 5.22
CA PHE A 61 -5.31 7.00 6.07
C PHE A 61 -5.60 8.11 7.06
N LEU A 62 -6.86 8.19 7.44
CA LEU A 62 -7.33 9.22 8.34
C LEU A 62 -7.07 8.80 9.77
N VAL A 63 -6.39 9.65 10.51
CA VAL A 63 -6.19 9.46 11.93
C VAL A 63 -7.13 10.42 12.64
N GLU A 64 -8.09 9.86 13.36
CA GLU A 64 -9.02 10.66 14.11
C GLU A 64 -8.63 10.63 15.58
N ARG A 65 -8.64 11.80 16.17
CA ARG A 65 -8.39 11.90 17.59
C ARG A 65 -9.67 12.29 18.28
N VAL A 66 -9.88 11.64 19.42
CA VAL A 66 -10.95 12.08 20.30
C VAL A 66 -10.46 13.36 20.98
N SER A 67 -11.24 14.41 20.80
CA SER A 67 -10.91 15.69 21.41
C SER A 67 -11.18 15.61 22.91
N GLU A 68 -10.32 16.19 23.69
CA GLU A 68 -10.55 16.31 25.15
C GLU A 68 -11.19 17.60 25.49
#